data_bc262724062c74d2ca366902a2c08603
#
_entry.id   bc262724062c74d2ca366902a2c08603
#
_cell.length_a   1.000
_cell.length_b   1.000
_cell.length_c   1.000
_cell.angle_alpha   90.00
_cell.angle_beta   90.00
_cell.angle_gamma   90.00
#
_symmetry.space_group_name_H-M   'P 1'
#
loop_
_entity.id
_entity.type
_entity.pdbx_description
1 polymer ?
#
loop_
_entity_poly.entity_id
_entity_poly.type
_entity_poly.pdbx_seq_one_letter_code
_entity_poly.pdbx_strand_id
1 'polypeptide(L)'
;FAKDIKKQFTYVTKLYNEEMYVIASKSVRGMSDLNGKKVSVDLPNGGTFVTAAIVFERLGIKPNFLYLEQRIAMEKMRAGEIDAVIAVGGKPYKSVSAFNDDRFHLVPVDYAKPLQTDYLPATLTSKDYPNLIPEGGRVDTIAVPAVLAAYNWAPNTERYRKLSQFVDAFFTKFPTFQNPPFHPKWKEVSLSAPLPDWQRLPVAEQWLTTHNVEAVSPARCDEFLKQSPATA
;
A
#
# COMPACT_ATOMS: atom_id res chain seq x y z
N PHE A 1 -17.81 4.33 -8.20
CA PHE A 1 -16.85 3.55 -8.98
C PHE A 1 -17.63 2.61 -9.90
N ALA A 2 -17.24 2.52 -11.18
CA ALA A 2 -18.03 1.91 -12.24
C ALA A 2 -18.39 0.46 -11.94
N LYS A 3 -19.67 0.13 -12.05
CA LYS A 3 -20.24 -1.24 -11.91
C LYS A 3 -19.56 -2.30 -12.79
N ASP A 4 -18.73 -1.87 -13.77
CA ASP A 4 -18.11 -2.74 -14.78
C ASP A 4 -16.57 -2.75 -14.74
N ILE A 5 -15.94 -2.23 -13.70
CA ILE A 5 -14.47 -2.16 -13.65
C ILE A 5 -13.83 -3.57 -13.75
N LYS A 6 -14.44 -4.57 -13.11
CA LYS A 6 -13.99 -5.97 -13.15
C LYS A 6 -14.11 -6.63 -14.53
N LYS A 7 -14.94 -6.07 -15.43
CA LYS A 7 -15.04 -6.52 -16.83
C LYS A 7 -13.98 -5.86 -17.72
N GLN A 8 -13.61 -4.63 -17.40
CA GLN A 8 -12.66 -3.85 -18.19
C GLN A 8 -11.19 -4.18 -17.85
N PHE A 9 -10.92 -4.62 -16.62
CA PHE A 9 -9.57 -4.90 -16.14
C PHE A 9 -9.42 -6.35 -15.68
N THR A 10 -8.22 -6.87 -15.90
CA THR A 10 -7.73 -8.12 -15.32
C THR A 10 -6.47 -7.83 -14.50
N TYR A 11 -6.14 -8.66 -13.52
CA TYR A 11 -4.87 -8.50 -12.82
C TYR A 11 -3.80 -9.44 -13.40
N VAL A 12 -2.58 -8.95 -13.47
CA VAL A 12 -1.40 -9.74 -13.84
C VAL A 12 -0.91 -10.51 -12.62
N THR A 13 -0.63 -9.78 -11.54
CA THR A 13 -0.26 -10.34 -10.24
C THR A 13 -0.58 -9.37 -9.11
N LYS A 14 -0.79 -9.90 -7.92
CA LYS A 14 -0.79 -9.12 -6.68
C LYS A 14 0.66 -8.77 -6.36
N LEU A 15 0.91 -7.51 -6.00
CA LEU A 15 2.21 -7.03 -5.54
C LEU A 15 2.26 -7.04 -4.00
N TYR A 16 3.20 -6.32 -3.43
CA TYR A 16 3.33 -6.17 -1.98
C TYR A 16 2.25 -5.24 -1.40
N ASN A 17 2.11 -5.28 -0.08
CA ASN A 17 1.23 -4.36 0.62
C ASN A 17 1.96 -3.01 0.83
N GLU A 18 1.20 -1.93 0.74
CA GLU A 18 1.66 -0.56 0.98
C GLU A 18 1.03 -0.04 2.27
N GLU A 19 1.84 0.41 3.20
CA GLU A 19 1.42 0.90 4.50
C GLU A 19 0.94 2.35 4.39
N MET A 20 -0.06 2.71 5.22
CA MET A 20 -0.50 4.10 5.39
C MET A 20 0.33 4.76 6.49
N TYR A 21 0.84 5.94 6.20
CA TYR A 21 1.59 6.79 7.13
C TYR A 21 0.81 8.07 7.40
N VAL A 22 0.64 8.39 8.66
CA VAL A 22 0.05 9.65 9.11
C VAL A 22 1.10 10.38 9.91
N ILE A 23 1.69 11.42 9.35
CA ILE A 23 2.72 12.24 10.01
C ILE A 23 2.05 13.51 10.51
N ALA A 24 2.16 13.79 11.80
CA ALA A 24 1.59 14.99 12.41
C ALA A 24 2.40 15.45 13.61
N SER A 25 2.12 16.65 14.11
CA SER A 25 2.72 17.14 15.35
C SER A 25 2.34 16.26 16.54
N LYS A 26 3.16 16.25 17.59
CA LYS A 26 2.94 15.45 18.80
C LYS A 26 1.65 15.80 19.58
N SER A 27 0.96 16.88 19.23
CA SER A 27 -0.36 17.21 19.78
C SER A 27 -1.48 16.35 19.18
N VAL A 28 -1.29 15.78 17.99
CA VAL A 28 -2.23 14.86 17.34
C VAL A 28 -1.90 13.45 17.83
N ARG A 29 -2.77 12.84 18.61
CA ARG A 29 -2.53 11.53 19.25
C ARG A 29 -3.21 10.38 18.52
N GLY A 30 -4.23 10.66 17.72
CA GLY A 30 -4.98 9.67 16.95
C GLY A 30 -5.70 10.29 15.78
N MET A 31 -6.32 9.45 14.96
CA MET A 31 -7.00 9.87 13.73
C MET A 31 -8.14 10.88 14.02
N SER A 32 -8.86 10.73 15.14
CA SER A 32 -9.96 11.64 15.53
C SER A 32 -9.52 13.10 15.71
N ASP A 33 -8.27 13.33 16.11
CA ASP A 33 -7.73 14.68 16.33
C ASP A 33 -7.54 15.44 15.00
N LEU A 34 -7.62 14.73 13.87
CA LEU A 34 -7.53 15.30 12.53
C LEU A 34 -8.86 15.89 12.03
N ASN A 35 -9.94 15.76 12.78
CA ASN A 35 -11.22 16.34 12.40
C ASN A 35 -11.12 17.87 12.29
N GLY A 36 -11.51 18.42 11.15
CA GLY A 36 -11.38 19.86 10.84
C GLY A 36 -9.96 20.37 10.59
N LYS A 37 -8.93 19.52 10.72
CA LYS A 37 -7.53 19.86 10.48
C LYS A 37 -7.17 19.92 9.00
N LYS A 38 -6.13 20.68 8.68
CA LYS A 38 -5.57 20.74 7.32
C LYS A 38 -4.66 19.54 7.09
N VAL A 39 -5.12 18.60 6.28
CA VAL A 39 -4.41 17.34 6.01
C VAL A 39 -4.06 17.21 4.54
N SER A 40 -2.78 17.10 4.23
CA SER A 40 -2.35 16.80 2.85
C SER A 40 -2.48 15.31 2.55
N VAL A 41 -3.10 15.00 1.41
CA VAL A 41 -3.40 13.64 0.96
C VAL A 41 -2.81 13.34 -0.42
N ASP A 42 -1.69 14.01 -0.76
CA ASP A 42 -1.04 13.94 -2.06
C ASP A 42 -1.92 14.51 -3.20
N LEU A 43 -1.60 14.19 -4.44
CA LEU A 43 -2.31 14.72 -5.60
C LEU A 43 -3.63 13.97 -5.84
N PRO A 44 -4.65 14.63 -6.41
CA PRO A 44 -5.93 14.00 -6.72
C PRO A 44 -5.75 12.78 -7.64
N ASN A 45 -6.59 11.78 -7.43
CA ASN A 45 -6.61 10.51 -8.17
C ASN A 45 -5.39 9.60 -7.95
N GLY A 46 -4.46 9.94 -7.07
CA GLY A 46 -3.38 9.06 -6.61
C GLY A 46 -3.87 8.04 -5.58
N GLY A 47 -3.09 6.97 -5.38
CA GLY A 47 -3.41 5.92 -4.40
C GLY A 47 -3.50 6.44 -2.97
N THR A 48 -2.62 7.36 -2.57
CA THR A 48 -2.65 8.02 -1.26
C THR A 48 -3.96 8.77 -1.05
N PHE A 49 -4.39 9.58 -2.03
CA PHE A 49 -5.66 10.31 -1.96
C PHE A 49 -6.85 9.36 -1.80
N VAL A 50 -6.93 8.31 -2.64
CA VAL A 50 -8.05 7.34 -2.59
C VAL A 50 -8.10 6.64 -1.25
N THR A 51 -6.96 6.15 -0.76
CA THR A 51 -6.87 5.50 0.55
C THR A 51 -7.27 6.44 1.68
N ALA A 52 -6.73 7.66 1.71
CA ALA A 52 -7.06 8.66 2.72
C ALA A 52 -8.57 8.98 2.71
N ALA A 53 -9.16 9.25 1.55
CA ALA A 53 -10.58 9.58 1.42
C ALA A 53 -11.47 8.46 1.99
N ILE A 54 -11.20 7.21 1.62
CA ILE A 54 -11.96 6.05 2.12
C ILE A 54 -11.78 5.88 3.64
N VAL A 55 -10.55 5.97 4.14
CA VAL A 55 -10.25 5.78 5.58
C VAL A 55 -10.94 6.85 6.41
N PHE A 56 -10.81 8.11 6.04
CA PHE A 56 -11.44 9.21 6.77
C PHE A 56 -12.98 9.14 6.73
N GLU A 57 -13.55 8.79 5.57
CA GLU A 57 -14.99 8.58 5.42
C GLU A 57 -15.50 7.47 6.36
N ARG A 58 -14.84 6.31 6.35
CA ARG A 58 -15.24 5.15 7.17
C ARG A 58 -15.05 5.35 8.66
N LEU A 59 -14.10 6.16 9.05
CA LEU A 59 -13.90 6.55 10.46
C LEU A 59 -14.78 7.73 10.88
N GLY A 60 -15.56 8.32 9.97
CA GLY A 60 -16.43 9.46 10.25
C GLY A 60 -15.66 10.75 10.56
N ILE A 61 -14.43 10.87 10.14
CA ILE A 61 -13.55 12.02 10.38
C ILE A 61 -13.58 12.93 9.14
N LYS A 62 -13.69 14.24 9.32
CA LYS A 62 -13.82 15.23 8.24
C LYS A 62 -12.69 16.25 8.29
N PRO A 63 -11.49 15.93 7.78
CA PRO A 63 -10.42 16.90 7.66
C PRO A 63 -10.65 17.84 6.48
N ASN A 64 -9.92 18.94 6.47
CA ASN A 64 -9.81 19.82 5.30
C ASN A 64 -8.66 19.28 4.42
N PHE A 65 -9.01 18.55 3.37
CA PHE A 65 -8.02 17.98 2.46
C PHE A 65 -7.28 19.05 1.65
N LEU A 66 -5.97 18.88 1.60
CA LEU A 66 -5.08 19.67 0.74
C LEU A 66 -4.37 18.72 -0.24
N TYR A 67 -4.28 19.16 -1.48
CA TYR A 67 -3.71 18.36 -2.57
C TYR A 67 -2.32 18.90 -2.92
N LEU A 68 -1.32 18.43 -2.20
CA LEU A 68 0.07 18.88 -2.33
C LEU A 68 0.97 17.68 -2.58
N GLU A 69 1.92 17.85 -3.47
CA GLU A 69 3.01 16.88 -3.65
C GLU A 69 3.72 16.67 -2.30
N GLN A 70 4.10 15.44 -1.99
CA GLN A 70 4.50 15.01 -0.66
C GLN A 70 5.66 15.83 -0.06
N ARG A 71 6.68 16.18 -0.87
CA ARG A 71 7.81 16.99 -0.39
C ARG A 71 7.35 18.39 0.03
N ILE A 72 6.50 19.01 -0.78
CA ILE A 72 5.92 20.35 -0.49
C ILE A 72 5.05 20.28 0.77
N ALA A 73 4.24 19.22 0.90
CA ALA A 73 3.40 19.01 2.07
C ALA A 73 4.23 18.90 3.35
N MET A 74 5.33 18.15 3.34
CA MET A 74 6.23 18.02 4.49
C MET A 74 6.91 19.35 4.86
N GLU A 75 7.30 20.15 3.88
CA GLU A 75 7.84 21.50 4.11
C GLU A 75 6.81 22.42 4.76
N LYS A 76 5.57 22.42 4.26
CA LYS A 76 4.47 23.22 4.82
C LYS A 76 4.07 22.78 6.21
N MET A 77 4.12 21.49 6.50
CA MET A 77 3.86 20.95 7.83
C MET A 77 4.95 21.44 8.83
N ARG A 78 6.23 21.42 8.44
CA ARG A 78 7.31 21.99 9.25
C ARG A 78 7.15 23.49 9.51
N ALA A 79 6.60 24.22 8.54
CA ALA A 79 6.27 25.64 8.66
C ALA A 79 5.01 25.92 9.50
N GLY A 80 4.26 24.88 9.90
CA GLY A 80 3.02 25.03 10.66
C GLY A 80 1.80 25.47 9.82
N GLU A 81 1.92 25.43 8.49
CA GLU A 81 0.83 25.81 7.59
C GLU A 81 -0.24 24.74 7.45
N ILE A 82 0.12 23.46 7.66
CA ILE A 82 -0.75 22.31 7.66
C ILE A 82 -0.50 21.43 8.89
N ASP A 83 -1.50 20.65 9.28
CA ASP A 83 -1.49 19.89 10.53
C ASP A 83 -0.91 18.47 10.36
N ALA A 84 -1.16 17.84 9.21
CA ALA A 84 -0.71 16.47 8.95
C ALA A 84 -0.46 16.21 7.47
N VAL A 85 0.37 15.18 7.21
CA VAL A 85 0.63 14.63 5.88
C VAL A 85 0.32 13.14 5.88
N ILE A 86 -0.48 12.71 4.91
CA ILE A 86 -0.74 11.30 4.65
C ILE A 86 0.18 10.83 3.53
N ALA A 87 0.72 9.62 3.68
CA ALA A 87 1.42 8.91 2.63
C ALA A 87 0.98 7.43 2.61
N VAL A 88 1.04 6.81 1.43
CA VAL A 88 0.83 5.37 1.25
C VAL A 88 1.96 4.84 0.38
N GLY A 89 2.64 3.81 0.85
CA GLY A 89 3.77 3.23 0.13
C GLY A 89 4.40 2.07 0.90
N GLY A 90 5.21 1.28 0.21
CA GLY A 90 5.87 0.12 0.82
C GLY A 90 6.93 0.54 1.85
N LYS A 91 6.95 -0.14 3.00
CA LYS A 91 7.96 0.11 4.03
C LYS A 91 9.29 -0.61 3.72
N PRO A 92 10.44 0.07 3.97
CA PRO A 92 10.59 1.45 4.43
C PRO A 92 10.30 2.45 3.32
N TYR A 93 9.38 3.38 3.56
CA TYR A 93 9.04 4.40 2.58
C TYR A 93 10.03 5.57 2.66
N LYS A 94 10.78 5.79 1.59
CA LYS A 94 11.97 6.65 1.58
C LYS A 94 11.71 8.08 2.07
N SER A 95 10.61 8.70 1.66
CA SER A 95 10.29 10.07 2.07
C SER A 95 10.01 10.17 3.57
N VAL A 96 9.36 9.14 4.14
CA VAL A 96 9.06 9.05 5.57
C VAL A 96 10.34 8.75 6.37
N SER A 97 11.18 7.83 5.88
CA SER A 97 12.47 7.50 6.54
C SER A 97 13.44 8.68 6.55
N ALA A 98 13.40 9.52 5.51
CA ALA A 98 14.23 10.71 5.42
C ALA A 98 13.70 11.90 6.24
N PHE A 99 12.46 11.81 6.76
CA PHE A 99 11.88 12.88 7.55
C PHE A 99 12.47 12.87 8.95
N ASN A 100 13.21 13.91 9.29
CA ASN A 100 13.88 14.06 10.57
C ASN A 100 13.50 15.42 11.18
N ASP A 101 12.52 15.39 12.09
CA ASP A 101 12.07 16.56 12.85
C ASP A 101 11.33 16.04 14.09
N ASP A 102 11.91 16.27 15.27
CA ASP A 102 11.43 15.73 16.54
C ASP A 102 10.11 16.34 17.05
N ARG A 103 9.62 17.39 16.41
CA ARG A 103 8.29 17.98 16.67
C ARG A 103 7.15 17.08 16.19
N PHE A 104 7.45 16.12 15.29
CA PHE A 104 6.49 15.28 14.64
C PHE A 104 6.65 13.81 15.02
N HIS A 105 5.63 13.03 14.75
CA HIS A 105 5.62 11.59 14.95
C HIS A 105 4.69 10.89 13.95
N LEU A 106 4.69 9.57 13.95
CA LEU A 106 3.70 8.76 13.23
C LEU A 106 2.48 8.55 14.13
N VAL A 107 1.31 8.96 13.62
CA VAL A 107 0.02 8.79 14.32
C VAL A 107 -0.51 7.39 14.01
N PRO A 108 -0.96 6.62 15.01
CA PRO A 108 -1.53 5.30 14.79
C PRO A 108 -2.86 5.38 14.01
N VAL A 109 -3.09 4.37 13.18
CA VAL A 109 -4.37 4.14 12.49
C VAL A 109 -4.93 2.82 12.98
N ASP A 110 -5.93 2.88 13.84
CA ASP A 110 -6.55 1.69 14.39
C ASP A 110 -7.18 0.84 13.29
N TYR A 111 -6.91 -0.47 13.31
CA TYR A 111 -7.54 -1.43 12.41
C TYR A 111 -8.99 -1.69 12.83
N ALA A 112 -9.80 -0.62 12.82
CA ALA A 112 -11.18 -0.62 13.23
C ALA A 112 -12.06 -1.44 12.26
N LYS A 113 -13.17 -1.99 12.78
CA LYS A 113 -14.10 -2.83 12.01
C LYS A 113 -14.52 -2.25 10.65
N PRO A 114 -14.78 -0.92 10.49
CA PRO A 114 -15.11 -0.35 9.18
C PRO A 114 -14.00 -0.46 8.13
N LEU A 115 -12.75 -0.65 8.53
CA LEU A 115 -11.60 -0.73 7.62
C LEU A 115 -11.27 -2.17 7.18
N GLN A 116 -11.77 -3.17 7.90
CA GLN A 116 -11.38 -4.57 7.72
C GLN A 116 -11.80 -5.21 6.39
N THR A 117 -12.73 -4.57 5.68
CA THR A 117 -13.17 -5.06 4.35
C THR A 117 -12.13 -4.82 3.25
N ASP A 118 -11.37 -3.71 3.33
CA ASP A 118 -10.51 -3.27 2.23
C ASP A 118 -9.03 -3.18 2.61
N TYR A 119 -8.72 -3.20 3.90
CA TYR A 119 -7.37 -3.00 4.42
C TYR A 119 -6.91 -4.18 5.27
N LEU A 120 -5.62 -4.28 5.46
CA LEU A 120 -4.95 -5.25 6.31
C LEU A 120 -4.30 -4.52 7.50
N PRO A 121 -4.18 -5.18 8.67
CA PRO A 121 -3.40 -4.61 9.77
C PRO A 121 -1.92 -4.57 9.39
N ALA A 122 -1.22 -3.53 9.81
CA ALA A 122 0.21 -3.39 9.63
C ALA A 122 0.84 -2.68 10.83
N THR A 123 2.16 -2.84 10.98
CA THR A 123 2.92 -2.23 12.07
C THR A 123 4.20 -1.61 11.52
N LEU A 124 4.48 -0.38 11.94
CA LEU A 124 5.70 0.36 11.71
C LEU A 124 6.56 0.30 12.96
N THR A 125 7.86 0.12 12.82
CA THR A 125 8.77 -0.03 13.97
C THR A 125 9.86 1.04 13.96
N SER A 126 10.52 1.22 15.12
CA SER A 126 11.69 2.09 15.24
C SER A 126 12.85 1.67 14.33
N LYS A 127 12.93 0.38 13.94
CA LYS A 127 13.93 -0.10 12.97
C LYS A 127 13.68 0.46 11.57
N ASP A 128 12.39 0.62 11.19
CA ASP A 128 12.01 1.18 9.90
C ASP A 128 12.12 2.72 9.90
N TYR A 129 11.78 3.36 11.05
CA TYR A 129 11.62 4.82 11.17
C TYR A 129 12.20 5.35 12.50
N PRO A 130 13.53 5.29 12.71
CA PRO A 130 14.14 5.69 13.98
C PRO A 130 13.98 7.17 14.34
N ASN A 131 13.73 8.03 13.33
CA ASN A 131 13.51 9.47 13.55
C ASN A 131 12.08 9.80 14.02
N LEU A 132 11.12 8.90 13.82
CA LEU A 132 9.69 9.14 14.07
C LEU A 132 9.08 8.21 15.13
N ILE A 133 9.75 7.10 15.40
CA ILE A 133 9.33 6.11 16.38
C ILE A 133 10.47 5.92 17.39
N PRO A 134 10.23 6.13 18.69
CA PRO A 134 11.24 5.91 19.74
C PRO A 134 11.80 4.48 19.70
N GLU A 135 13.03 4.30 20.17
CA GLU A 135 13.69 3.01 20.23
C GLU A 135 12.82 1.96 20.94
N GLY A 136 12.73 0.77 20.35
CA GLY A 136 11.86 -0.31 20.82
C GLY A 136 10.36 -0.08 20.60
N GLY A 137 9.97 1.12 20.12
CA GLY A 137 8.58 1.47 19.88
C GLY A 137 8.02 0.91 18.57
N ARG A 138 6.69 0.92 18.50
CA ARG A 138 5.90 0.55 17.31
C ARG A 138 4.71 1.48 17.14
N VAL A 139 4.22 1.60 15.92
CA VAL A 139 2.99 2.31 15.57
C VAL A 139 2.14 1.38 14.70
N ASP A 140 0.95 1.07 15.18
CA ASP A 140 0.02 0.25 14.40
C ASP A 140 -0.66 1.12 13.32
N THR A 141 -0.82 0.53 12.15
CA THR A 141 -1.42 1.20 10.98
C THR A 141 -2.16 0.17 10.12
N ILE A 142 -2.59 0.61 8.96
CA ILE A 142 -3.22 -0.24 7.95
C ILE A 142 -2.36 -0.31 6.70
N ALA A 143 -2.57 -1.36 5.91
CA ALA A 143 -1.95 -1.54 4.60
C ALA A 143 -2.99 -1.89 3.55
N VAL A 144 -2.70 -1.51 2.31
CA VAL A 144 -3.49 -1.83 1.12
C VAL A 144 -2.65 -2.65 0.15
N PRO A 145 -3.18 -3.72 -0.45
CA PRO A 145 -2.44 -4.49 -1.45
C PRO A 145 -2.31 -3.70 -2.75
N ALA A 146 -1.10 -3.58 -3.26
CA ALA A 146 -0.86 -3.11 -4.62
C ALA A 146 -1.12 -4.24 -5.63
N VAL A 147 -1.65 -3.90 -6.80
CA VAL A 147 -2.01 -4.84 -7.86
C VAL A 147 -1.49 -4.35 -9.20
N LEU A 148 -0.78 -5.22 -9.91
CA LEU A 148 -0.45 -5.00 -11.32
C LEU A 148 -1.63 -5.43 -12.16
N ALA A 149 -2.35 -4.47 -12.71
CA ALA A 149 -3.55 -4.68 -13.53
C ALA A 149 -3.35 -4.21 -14.96
N ALA A 150 -4.15 -4.76 -15.87
CA ALA A 150 -4.17 -4.36 -17.28
C ALA A 150 -5.61 -4.35 -17.79
N TYR A 151 -5.85 -3.61 -18.88
CA TYR A 151 -7.11 -3.71 -19.60
C TYR A 151 -7.32 -5.14 -20.13
N ASN A 152 -8.54 -5.61 -20.11
CA ASN A 152 -8.94 -6.91 -20.64
C ASN A 152 -9.02 -6.88 -22.18
N TRP A 153 -7.85 -6.82 -22.83
CA TRP A 153 -7.75 -6.82 -24.29
C TRP A 153 -8.07 -8.20 -24.87
N ALA A 154 -8.75 -8.21 -26.02
CA ALA A 154 -9.03 -9.46 -26.73
C ALA A 154 -7.73 -10.14 -27.19
N PRO A 155 -7.61 -11.48 -27.10
CA PRO A 155 -6.38 -12.24 -27.38
C PRO A 155 -5.77 -12.02 -28.78
N ASN A 156 -6.59 -11.70 -29.78
CA ASN A 156 -6.16 -11.49 -31.17
C ASN A 156 -5.68 -10.07 -31.47
N THR A 157 -5.55 -9.21 -30.46
CA THR A 157 -5.12 -7.81 -30.64
C THR A 157 -3.63 -7.63 -30.45
N GLU A 158 -3.04 -6.63 -31.11
CA GLU A 158 -1.65 -6.26 -30.93
C GLU A 158 -1.35 -5.85 -29.47
N ARG A 159 -2.29 -5.20 -28.81
CA ARG A 159 -2.18 -4.81 -27.39
C ARG A 159 -2.07 -6.03 -26.48
N TYR A 160 -2.86 -7.08 -26.73
CA TYR A 160 -2.74 -8.32 -25.98
C TYR A 160 -1.40 -9.00 -26.23
N ARG A 161 -0.91 -9.01 -27.47
CA ARG A 161 0.42 -9.57 -27.81
C ARG A 161 1.54 -8.84 -27.05
N LYS A 162 1.53 -7.50 -27.03
CA LYS A 162 2.49 -6.70 -26.25
C LYS A 162 2.39 -6.98 -24.75
N LEU A 163 1.18 -7.13 -24.24
CA LEU A 163 0.93 -7.47 -22.84
C LEU A 163 1.46 -8.87 -22.51
N SER A 164 1.30 -9.85 -23.41
CA SER A 164 1.86 -11.19 -23.27
C SER A 164 3.40 -11.17 -23.21
N GLN A 165 4.05 -10.38 -24.05
CA GLN A 165 5.50 -10.19 -24.02
C GLN A 165 5.96 -9.53 -22.72
N PHE A 166 5.20 -8.56 -22.21
CA PHE A 166 5.47 -7.94 -20.92
C PHE A 166 5.37 -8.95 -19.78
N VAL A 167 4.31 -9.77 -19.75
CA VAL A 167 4.11 -10.79 -18.69
C VAL A 167 5.27 -11.77 -18.69
N ASP A 168 5.65 -12.30 -19.85
CA ASP A 168 6.77 -13.22 -19.99
C ASP A 168 8.09 -12.60 -19.49
N ALA A 169 8.42 -11.40 -19.95
CA ALA A 169 9.63 -10.69 -19.55
C ALA A 169 9.62 -10.35 -18.05
N PHE A 170 8.50 -9.91 -17.51
CA PHE A 170 8.38 -9.52 -16.12
C PHE A 170 8.50 -10.73 -15.18
N PHE A 171 7.78 -11.82 -15.47
CA PHE A 171 7.81 -13.01 -14.63
C PHE A 171 9.17 -13.74 -14.71
N THR A 172 9.76 -13.84 -15.91
CA THR A 172 11.10 -14.41 -16.08
C THR A 172 12.17 -13.63 -15.31
N LYS A 173 12.08 -12.29 -15.33
CA LYS A 173 13.04 -11.43 -14.62
C LYS A 173 12.66 -11.16 -13.16
N PHE A 174 11.55 -11.68 -12.68
CA PHE A 174 11.05 -11.41 -11.33
C PHE A 174 12.09 -11.65 -10.22
N PRO A 175 12.91 -12.72 -10.22
CA PRO A 175 13.94 -12.93 -9.20
C PRO A 175 14.94 -11.78 -9.08
N THR A 176 15.15 -11.01 -10.15
CA THR A 176 16.03 -9.83 -10.13
C THR A 176 15.48 -8.73 -9.22
N PHE A 177 14.16 -8.53 -9.21
CA PHE A 177 13.53 -7.50 -8.39
C PHE A 177 13.61 -7.79 -6.88
N GLN A 178 13.83 -9.04 -6.50
CA GLN A 178 13.96 -9.45 -5.11
C GLN A 178 15.34 -9.15 -4.49
N ASN A 179 16.26 -8.59 -5.29
CA ASN A 179 17.62 -8.27 -4.90
C ASN A 179 17.90 -6.77 -5.01
N PRO A 180 18.90 -6.22 -4.26
CA PRO A 180 19.34 -4.85 -4.45
C PRO A 180 19.71 -4.56 -5.91
N PRO A 181 19.46 -3.33 -6.41
CA PRO A 181 19.02 -2.13 -5.70
C PRO A 181 17.50 -1.95 -5.59
N PHE A 182 16.72 -2.98 -5.87
CA PHE A 182 15.26 -2.90 -5.83
C PHE A 182 14.73 -2.83 -4.40
N HIS A 183 13.50 -2.36 -4.26
CA HIS A 183 12.84 -2.19 -2.98
C HIS A 183 12.66 -3.54 -2.24
N PRO A 184 12.98 -3.66 -0.93
CA PRO A 184 12.93 -4.94 -0.20
C PRO A 184 11.54 -5.60 -0.19
N LYS A 185 10.47 -4.84 -0.34
CA LYS A 185 9.10 -5.34 -0.45
C LYS A 185 8.87 -6.30 -1.64
N TRP A 186 9.71 -6.27 -2.67
CA TRP A 186 9.63 -7.24 -3.76
C TRP A 186 9.82 -8.70 -3.29
N LYS A 187 10.49 -8.90 -2.15
CA LYS A 187 10.64 -10.23 -1.54
C LYS A 187 9.32 -10.78 -0.96
N GLU A 188 8.34 -9.91 -0.70
CA GLU A 188 7.03 -10.28 -0.18
C GLU A 188 6.04 -10.69 -1.30
N VAL A 189 6.40 -10.45 -2.58
CA VAL A 189 5.52 -10.73 -3.71
C VAL A 189 5.57 -12.20 -4.10
N SER A 190 4.39 -12.82 -4.17
CA SER A 190 4.18 -14.11 -4.79
C SER A 190 3.42 -13.93 -6.10
N LEU A 191 4.03 -14.30 -7.22
CA LEU A 191 3.40 -14.16 -8.55
C LEU A 191 2.10 -14.95 -8.68
N SER A 192 1.98 -16.07 -7.97
CA SER A 192 0.80 -16.93 -7.98
C SER A 192 -0.29 -16.51 -6.98
N ALA A 193 -0.04 -15.52 -6.12
CA ALA A 193 -1.02 -15.10 -5.12
C ALA A 193 -2.37 -14.72 -5.77
N PRO A 194 -3.49 -15.29 -5.32
CA PRO A 194 -4.81 -14.97 -5.86
C PRO A 194 -5.26 -13.57 -5.41
N LEU A 195 -6.09 -12.95 -6.24
CA LEU A 195 -6.84 -11.75 -5.87
C LEU A 195 -8.32 -12.11 -5.88
N PRO A 196 -8.98 -12.24 -4.71
CA PRO A 196 -10.39 -12.64 -4.64
C PRO A 196 -11.29 -11.75 -5.50
N ASP A 197 -12.28 -12.35 -6.15
CA ASP A 197 -13.25 -11.68 -7.00
C ASP A 197 -12.71 -10.98 -8.25
N TRP A 198 -11.43 -11.13 -8.57
CA TRP A 198 -10.82 -10.59 -9.79
C TRP A 198 -10.33 -11.71 -10.71
N GLN A 199 -10.49 -11.51 -12.00
CA GLN A 199 -9.97 -12.42 -13.02
C GLN A 199 -8.49 -12.13 -13.28
N ARG A 200 -7.64 -13.16 -13.18
CA ARG A 200 -6.25 -13.05 -13.63
C ARG A 200 -6.21 -12.96 -15.15
N LEU A 201 -5.27 -12.20 -15.67
CA LEU A 201 -4.99 -12.14 -17.10
C LEU A 201 -4.65 -13.56 -17.62
N PRO A 202 -5.34 -14.08 -18.67
CA PRO A 202 -5.16 -15.46 -19.10
C PRO A 202 -3.71 -15.85 -19.43
N VAL A 203 -2.93 -14.97 -20.07
CA VAL A 203 -1.52 -15.25 -20.35
C VAL A 203 -0.66 -15.32 -19.09
N ALA A 204 -1.00 -14.57 -18.04
CA ALA A 204 -0.30 -14.66 -16.75
C ALA A 204 -0.61 -15.99 -16.06
N GLU A 205 -1.86 -16.44 -16.07
CA GLU A 205 -2.26 -17.76 -15.54
C GLU A 205 -1.59 -18.90 -16.30
N GLN A 206 -1.57 -18.82 -17.63
CA GLN A 206 -0.91 -19.81 -18.48
C GLN A 206 0.60 -19.86 -18.19
N TRP A 207 1.25 -18.72 -18.03
CA TRP A 207 2.69 -18.66 -17.71
C TRP A 207 2.99 -19.36 -16.38
N LEU A 208 2.22 -19.07 -15.32
CA LEU A 208 2.37 -19.70 -14.01
C LEU A 208 2.20 -21.22 -14.09
N THR A 209 1.21 -21.68 -14.83
CA THR A 209 0.93 -23.11 -15.02
C THR A 209 2.08 -23.81 -15.78
N THR A 210 2.54 -23.22 -16.88
CA THR A 210 3.61 -23.83 -17.71
C THR A 210 4.98 -23.85 -17.04
N HIS A 211 5.22 -22.93 -16.09
CA HIS A 211 6.47 -22.89 -15.33
C HIS A 211 6.35 -23.57 -13.95
N ASN A 212 5.26 -24.30 -13.69
CA ASN A 212 5.00 -25.05 -12.44
C ASN A 212 5.15 -24.16 -11.17
N VAL A 213 4.73 -22.88 -11.26
CA VAL A 213 4.69 -22.00 -10.10
C VAL A 213 3.48 -22.38 -9.27
N GLU A 214 3.72 -23.05 -8.14
CA GLU A 214 2.65 -23.48 -7.25
C GLU A 214 1.78 -22.31 -6.79
N ALA A 215 0.46 -22.51 -6.82
CA ALA A 215 -0.47 -21.59 -6.21
C ALA A 215 -0.22 -21.55 -4.69
N VAL A 216 -0.10 -20.36 -4.13
CA VAL A 216 -0.06 -20.20 -2.67
C VAL A 216 -1.40 -20.65 -2.13
N SER A 217 -1.42 -21.80 -1.44
CA SER A 217 -2.65 -22.29 -0.83
C SER A 217 -3.07 -21.39 0.34
N PRO A 218 -4.39 -21.21 0.57
CA PRO A 218 -4.88 -20.48 1.74
C PRO A 218 -4.31 -20.99 3.06
N ALA A 219 -4.07 -22.30 3.18
CA ALA A 219 -3.45 -22.93 4.36
C ALA A 219 -2.03 -22.41 4.66
N ARG A 220 -1.26 -22.02 3.63
CA ARG A 220 0.08 -21.43 3.83
C ARG A 220 0.00 -19.98 4.34
N CYS A 221 -1.07 -19.27 4.01
CA CYS A 221 -1.32 -17.93 4.58
C CYS A 221 -1.63 -18.02 6.09
N ASP A 222 -2.39 -19.04 6.49
CA ASP A 222 -2.73 -19.28 7.90
C ASP A 222 -1.50 -19.70 8.73
N GLU A 223 -0.56 -20.44 8.17
CA GLU A 223 0.72 -20.75 8.80
C GLU A 223 1.62 -19.52 8.98
N PHE A 224 1.63 -18.64 7.98
CA PHE A 224 2.39 -17.37 8.08
C PHE A 224 1.81 -16.42 9.13
N LEU A 225 0.49 -16.39 9.27
CA LEU A 225 -0.21 -15.62 10.31
C LEU A 225 0.00 -16.22 11.70
N LYS A 226 0.16 -17.56 11.82
CA LYS A 226 0.46 -18.23 13.09
C LYS A 226 1.93 -18.10 13.52
N GLN A 227 2.85 -17.88 12.59
CA GLN A 227 4.26 -17.67 12.87
C GLN A 227 4.65 -16.21 13.15
N SER A 228 3.75 -15.26 12.89
CA SER A 228 3.88 -13.90 13.42
C SER A 228 3.50 -13.95 14.88
N PRO A 229 4.41 -13.68 15.84
CA PRO A 229 4.06 -13.71 17.25
C PRO A 229 3.02 -12.63 17.51
N ALA A 230 1.77 -13.05 17.68
CA ALA A 230 0.78 -12.27 18.40
C ALA A 230 1.34 -12.15 19.82
N THR A 231 1.99 -11.06 20.09
CA THR A 231 2.39 -10.73 21.45
C THR A 231 1.13 -10.50 22.26
N ALA A 232 0.96 -11.36 23.27
CA ALA A 232 0.10 -11.13 24.41
C ALA A 232 0.44 -9.79 25.11
#